data_c7e4a6d624c51c41548335f20a4ad798
#
_entry.id   c7e4a6d624c51c41548335f20a4ad798
#
_cell.length_a   1.000
_cell.length_b   1.000
_cell.length_c   1.000
_cell.angle_alpha   90.00
_cell.angle_beta   90.00
_cell.angle_gamma   90.00
#
_symmetry.space_group_name_H-M   'P 1'
#
loop_
_entity.id
_entity.type
_entity.pdbx_description
1 polymer ?
#
loop_
_entity_poly.entity_id
_entity_poly.type
_entity_poly.pdbx_seq_one_letter_code
_entity_poly.pdbx_strand_id
1 'polypeptide(L)'
;TLFRSDACLAEHGLARASIAVVASLDLKAAEPAVHALAAELGVPARFFPAERLLEETSRLANPSELVFRETGCWGVAEGAALAAVGGAGRLVAPKRRGERVTCAVALASHDLEPGTIGRPQGTLAVVGLGPGGPSWRTAEAQRLLAEAEELVGYGLYLDLIGPVARGKARHEFPLGAE
;
A
#
# COMPACT_ATOMS: atom_id res chain seq x y z
N THR A 1 -10.98 -15.41 4.41
CA THR A 1 -9.76 -14.73 4.89
C THR A 1 -9.86 -14.50 6.39
N LEU A 2 -10.96 -14.03 6.87
CA LEU A 2 -11.29 -13.63 8.25
C LEU A 2 -11.11 -14.71 9.30
N PHE A 3 -11.69 -15.88 9.10
CA PHE A 3 -11.58 -17.02 10.03
C PHE A 3 -10.13 -17.41 10.38
N ARG A 4 -9.15 -17.08 9.53
CA ARG A 4 -7.76 -17.48 9.74
C ARG A 4 -6.92 -16.42 10.43
N SER A 5 -7.18 -15.15 10.21
CA SER A 5 -6.55 -14.09 11.00
C SER A 5 -7.00 -14.17 12.45
N ASP A 6 -8.30 -14.38 12.70
CA ASP A 6 -8.82 -14.53 14.05
C ASP A 6 -8.28 -15.79 14.75
N ALA A 7 -8.20 -16.92 14.04
CA ALA A 7 -7.59 -18.14 14.58
C ALA A 7 -6.10 -17.93 14.89
N CYS A 8 -5.35 -17.26 14.01
CA CYS A 8 -3.95 -16.93 14.22
C CYS A 8 -3.75 -16.01 15.42
N LEU A 9 -4.60 -14.99 15.58
CA LEU A 9 -4.55 -14.09 16.73
C LEU A 9 -4.87 -14.82 18.02
N ALA A 10 -5.93 -15.62 18.06
CA ALA A 10 -6.34 -16.38 19.23
C ALA A 10 -5.29 -17.37 19.70
N GLU A 11 -4.66 -18.11 18.78
CA GLU A 11 -3.58 -19.06 19.10
C GLU A 11 -2.36 -18.39 19.76
N HIS A 12 -2.14 -17.10 19.46
CA HIS A 12 -1.00 -16.35 20.01
C HIS A 12 -1.42 -15.38 21.13
N GLY A 13 -2.68 -15.45 21.61
CA GLY A 13 -3.18 -14.58 22.67
C GLY A 13 -3.24 -13.11 22.29
N LEU A 14 -3.39 -12.80 21.00
CA LEU A 14 -3.40 -11.44 20.50
C LEU A 14 -4.84 -10.92 20.32
N ALA A 15 -5.09 -9.68 20.77
CA ALA A 15 -6.38 -9.06 20.61
C ALA A 15 -6.52 -8.41 19.21
N ARG A 16 -7.68 -8.54 18.58
CA ARG A 16 -7.98 -7.82 17.32
C ARG A 16 -7.79 -6.31 17.43
N ALA A 17 -8.19 -5.74 18.56
CA ALA A 17 -8.10 -4.31 18.82
C ALA A 17 -6.65 -3.78 18.93
N SER A 18 -5.65 -4.66 19.08
CA SER A 18 -4.24 -4.26 19.11
C SER A 18 -3.57 -4.24 17.72
N ILE A 19 -4.31 -4.56 16.65
CA ILE A 19 -3.79 -4.45 15.30
C ILE A 19 -3.83 -2.99 14.85
N ALA A 20 -2.67 -2.46 14.50
CA ALA A 20 -2.54 -1.08 14.04
C ALA A 20 -2.60 -0.95 12.50
N VAL A 21 -2.19 -2.00 11.77
CA VAL A 21 -2.04 -1.93 10.31
C VAL A 21 -2.12 -3.31 9.67
N VAL A 22 -2.64 -3.40 8.45
CA VAL A 22 -2.47 -4.55 7.56
C VAL A 22 -1.40 -4.20 6.54
N ALA A 23 -0.30 -4.94 6.52
CA ALA A 23 0.84 -4.67 5.66
C ALA A 23 1.02 -5.72 4.57
N SER A 24 1.45 -5.33 3.38
CA SER A 24 1.75 -6.23 2.27
C SER A 24 2.81 -5.65 1.32
N LEU A 25 3.15 -6.40 0.28
CA LEU A 25 4.00 -5.97 -0.82
C LEU A 25 3.20 -5.05 -1.77
N ASP A 26 3.83 -4.06 -2.38
CA ASP A 26 3.22 -3.12 -3.33
C ASP A 26 2.63 -3.80 -4.57
N LEU A 27 3.25 -4.86 -5.09
CA LEU A 27 2.68 -5.70 -6.15
C LEU A 27 1.29 -6.25 -5.80
N LYS A 28 0.93 -6.27 -4.51
CA LYS A 28 -0.37 -6.71 -3.98
C LYS A 28 -1.27 -5.53 -3.56
N ALA A 29 -0.91 -4.31 -3.92
CA ALA A 29 -1.67 -3.13 -3.53
C ALA A 29 -3.11 -3.13 -4.08
N ALA A 30 -3.36 -3.76 -5.21
CA ALA A 30 -4.69 -3.92 -5.78
C ALA A 30 -5.42 -5.19 -5.33
N GLU A 31 -4.86 -6.00 -4.40
CA GLU A 31 -5.47 -7.27 -3.98
C GLU A 31 -6.66 -7.04 -3.04
N PRO A 32 -7.91 -7.38 -3.44
CA PRO A 32 -9.11 -7.07 -2.66
C PRO A 32 -9.10 -7.69 -1.26
N ALA A 33 -8.43 -8.84 -1.09
CA ALA A 33 -8.36 -9.54 0.20
C ALA A 33 -7.60 -8.74 1.28
N VAL A 34 -6.59 -7.96 0.88
CA VAL A 34 -5.80 -7.10 1.79
C VAL A 34 -6.69 -5.95 2.29
N HIS A 35 -7.38 -5.28 1.35
CA HIS A 35 -8.27 -4.18 1.68
C HIS A 35 -9.48 -4.60 2.50
N ALA A 36 -10.08 -5.74 2.17
CA ALA A 36 -11.21 -6.28 2.92
C ALA A 36 -10.83 -6.59 4.38
N LEU A 37 -9.63 -7.17 4.59
CA LEU A 37 -9.13 -7.42 5.94
C LEU A 37 -8.87 -6.11 6.70
N ALA A 38 -8.24 -5.14 6.07
CA ALA A 38 -7.96 -3.83 6.67
C ALA A 38 -9.25 -3.10 7.06
N ALA A 39 -10.23 -3.07 6.17
CA ALA A 39 -11.54 -2.45 6.42
C ALA A 39 -12.28 -3.13 7.59
N GLU A 40 -12.24 -4.46 7.67
CA GLU A 40 -12.91 -5.19 8.75
C GLU A 40 -12.22 -4.99 10.11
N LEU A 41 -10.90 -4.86 10.11
CA LEU A 41 -10.13 -4.54 11.32
C LEU A 41 -10.24 -3.06 11.71
N GLY A 42 -10.76 -2.19 10.81
CA GLY A 42 -10.82 -0.75 11.01
C GLY A 42 -9.43 -0.07 11.00
N VAL A 43 -8.47 -0.66 10.28
CA VAL A 43 -7.09 -0.17 10.20
C VAL A 43 -6.66 0.07 8.76
N PRO A 44 -5.65 0.91 8.48
CA PRO A 44 -5.20 1.12 7.11
C PRO A 44 -4.46 -0.09 6.54
N ALA A 45 -4.60 -0.29 5.22
CA ALA A 45 -3.70 -1.14 4.43
C ALA A 45 -2.46 -0.33 4.03
N ARG A 46 -1.27 -0.91 4.20
CA ARG A 46 0.03 -0.29 3.90
C ARG A 46 0.89 -1.24 3.08
N PHE A 47 1.63 -0.67 2.16
CA PHE A 47 2.41 -1.44 1.19
C PHE A 47 3.87 -1.00 1.21
N PHE A 48 4.74 -1.97 0.97
CA PHE A 48 6.18 -1.77 0.92
C PHE A 48 6.73 -2.29 -0.40
N PRO A 49 7.75 -1.66 -0.98
CA PRO A 49 8.45 -2.20 -2.13
C PRO A 49 9.28 -3.44 -1.74
N ALA A 50 9.60 -4.28 -2.73
CA ALA A 50 10.33 -5.53 -2.49
C ALA A 50 11.70 -5.30 -1.82
N GLU A 51 12.40 -4.24 -2.18
CA GLU A 51 13.70 -3.85 -1.62
C GLU A 51 13.61 -3.63 -0.10
N ARG A 52 12.52 -3.00 0.37
CA ARG A 52 12.32 -2.79 1.81
C ARG A 52 12.09 -4.12 2.54
N LEU A 53 11.39 -5.07 1.90
CA LEU A 53 11.16 -6.40 2.47
C LEU A 53 12.43 -7.25 2.47
N LEU A 54 13.36 -7.04 1.53
CA LEU A 54 14.66 -7.70 1.51
C LEU A 54 15.51 -7.39 2.73
N GLU A 55 15.42 -6.19 3.28
CA GLU A 55 16.13 -5.80 4.51
C GLU A 55 15.75 -6.68 5.71
N GLU A 56 14.56 -7.28 5.69
CA GLU A 56 14.06 -8.15 6.76
C GLU A 56 14.47 -9.62 6.60
N THR A 57 15.22 -9.99 5.56
CA THR A 57 15.54 -11.38 5.20
C THR A 57 16.11 -12.19 6.37
N SER A 58 17.02 -11.62 7.16
CA SER A 58 17.65 -12.29 8.30
C SER A 58 16.70 -12.56 9.48
N ARG A 59 15.53 -11.91 9.48
CA ARG A 59 14.52 -11.99 10.55
C ARG A 59 13.33 -12.89 10.18
N LEU A 60 13.29 -13.38 8.93
CA LEU A 60 12.23 -14.27 8.46
C LEU A 60 12.36 -15.65 9.08
N ALA A 61 11.25 -16.21 9.56
CA ALA A 61 11.19 -17.60 10.04
C ALA A 61 11.04 -18.59 8.87
N ASN A 62 10.41 -18.17 7.77
CA ASN A 62 10.08 -19.02 6.63
C ASN A 62 10.44 -18.37 5.29
N PRO A 63 11.73 -18.13 4.98
CA PRO A 63 12.14 -17.63 3.69
C PRO A 63 11.80 -18.63 2.57
N SER A 64 11.51 -18.16 1.36
CA SER A 64 11.10 -19.00 0.24
C SER A 64 11.72 -18.51 -1.07
N GLU A 65 12.49 -19.39 -1.70
CA GLU A 65 13.11 -19.13 -3.00
C GLU A 65 12.06 -18.92 -4.13
N LEU A 66 10.95 -19.65 -4.07
CA LEU A 66 9.85 -19.48 -5.00
C LEU A 66 9.26 -18.07 -4.92
N VAL A 67 9.02 -17.58 -3.71
CA VAL A 67 8.52 -16.22 -3.48
C VAL A 67 9.53 -15.19 -3.97
N PHE A 68 10.82 -15.41 -3.73
CA PHE A 68 11.87 -14.51 -4.20
C PHE A 68 11.87 -14.37 -5.73
N ARG A 69 11.77 -15.48 -6.45
CA ARG A 69 11.71 -15.46 -7.92
C ARG A 69 10.50 -14.70 -8.46
N GLU A 70 9.37 -14.76 -7.79
CA GLU A 70 8.12 -14.13 -8.21
C GLU A 70 7.98 -12.66 -7.78
N THR A 71 8.57 -12.29 -6.65
CA THR A 71 8.27 -11.00 -6.00
C THR A 71 9.51 -10.16 -5.67
N GLY A 72 10.72 -10.71 -5.82
CA GLY A 72 11.95 -10.03 -5.45
C GLY A 72 12.22 -9.96 -3.95
N CYS A 73 11.42 -10.62 -3.09
CA CYS A 73 11.66 -10.71 -1.64
C CYS A 73 11.47 -12.15 -1.14
N TRP A 74 12.17 -12.53 -0.08
CA TRP A 74 12.17 -13.91 0.45
C TRP A 74 10.89 -14.32 1.20
N GLY A 75 10.03 -13.37 1.53
CA GLY A 75 8.77 -13.64 2.22
C GLY A 75 7.90 -12.41 2.36
N VAL A 76 6.76 -12.38 1.68
CA VAL A 76 5.85 -11.22 1.68
C VAL A 76 5.20 -11.03 3.05
N ALA A 77 4.55 -12.06 3.62
CA ALA A 77 3.74 -11.90 4.83
C ALA A 77 4.61 -11.53 6.06
N GLU A 78 5.70 -12.28 6.28
CA GLU A 78 6.61 -12.02 7.39
C GLU A 78 7.41 -10.73 7.16
N GLY A 79 7.93 -10.51 5.93
CA GLY A 79 8.68 -9.32 5.58
C GLY A 79 7.87 -8.04 5.76
N ALA A 80 6.62 -8.02 5.28
CA ALA A 80 5.75 -6.86 5.45
C ALA A 80 5.37 -6.61 6.93
N ALA A 81 5.11 -7.66 7.69
CA ALA A 81 4.83 -7.53 9.13
C ALA A 81 6.05 -6.98 9.89
N LEU A 82 7.25 -7.48 9.60
CA LEU A 82 8.51 -7.01 10.21
C LEU A 82 8.86 -5.58 9.77
N ALA A 83 8.70 -5.26 8.49
CA ALA A 83 8.91 -3.91 7.97
C ALA A 83 7.99 -2.88 8.63
N ALA A 84 6.74 -3.26 8.92
CA ALA A 84 5.78 -2.39 9.58
C ALA A 84 6.16 -2.06 11.04
N VAL A 85 6.74 -3.01 11.76
CA VAL A 85 7.11 -2.81 13.18
C VAL A 85 8.54 -2.32 13.39
N GLY A 86 9.33 -2.25 12.31
CA GLY A 86 10.72 -1.80 12.34
C GLY A 86 11.69 -2.75 13.05
N GLY A 87 12.94 -2.29 13.19
CA GLY A 87 14.04 -3.13 13.70
C GLY A 87 13.89 -3.59 15.15
N ALA A 88 13.23 -2.82 16.00
CA ALA A 88 12.99 -3.15 17.41
C ALA A 88 11.76 -4.06 17.63
N GLY A 89 10.92 -4.22 16.62
CA GLY A 89 9.78 -5.15 16.67
C GLY A 89 10.20 -6.60 16.46
N ARG A 90 9.28 -7.54 16.64
CA ARG A 90 9.56 -8.99 16.50
C ARG A 90 8.39 -9.72 15.87
N LEU A 91 8.70 -10.79 15.15
CA LEU A 91 7.69 -11.72 14.65
C LEU A 91 7.11 -12.52 15.84
N VAL A 92 5.78 -12.51 16.00
CA VAL A 92 5.08 -13.26 17.08
C VAL A 92 4.27 -14.42 16.52
N ALA A 93 3.71 -14.29 15.32
CA ALA A 93 3.10 -15.37 14.59
C ALA A 93 3.80 -15.52 13.23
N PRO A 94 4.64 -16.56 13.05
CA PRO A 94 5.26 -16.87 11.77
C PRO A 94 4.22 -17.14 10.68
N LYS A 95 4.67 -17.12 9.43
CA LYS A 95 3.84 -17.35 8.26
C LYS A 95 2.97 -18.59 8.37
N ARG A 96 1.66 -18.39 8.36
CA ARG A 96 0.67 -19.44 8.22
C ARG A 96 0.09 -19.45 6.83
N ARG A 97 0.10 -20.61 6.19
CA ARG A 97 -0.49 -20.82 4.87
C ARG A 97 -1.95 -21.25 5.01
N GLY A 98 -2.84 -20.59 4.32
CA GLY A 98 -4.17 -21.04 4.02
C GLY A 98 -4.28 -21.55 2.58
N GLU A 99 -5.47 -21.96 2.14
CA GLU A 99 -5.69 -22.38 0.75
C GLU A 99 -5.39 -21.27 -0.25
N ARG A 100 -5.73 -20.03 0.10
CA ARG A 100 -5.59 -18.85 -0.79
C ARG A 100 -4.91 -17.65 -0.13
N VAL A 101 -4.51 -17.76 1.13
CA VAL A 101 -3.98 -16.63 1.90
C VAL A 101 -2.83 -17.08 2.77
N THR A 102 -1.87 -16.18 2.92
CA THR A 102 -0.80 -16.29 3.91
C THR A 102 -0.91 -15.10 4.84
N CYS A 103 -0.76 -15.31 6.14
CA CYS A 103 -0.65 -14.24 7.13
C CYS A 103 0.53 -14.50 8.08
N ALA A 104 1.06 -13.42 8.65
CA ALA A 104 2.04 -13.40 9.72
C ALA A 104 1.73 -12.20 10.61
N VAL A 105 2.12 -12.22 11.87
CA VAL A 105 1.93 -11.11 12.79
C VAL A 105 3.25 -10.76 13.45
N ALA A 106 3.58 -9.47 13.47
CA ALA A 106 4.70 -8.93 14.20
C ALA A 106 4.22 -7.95 15.28
N LEU A 107 4.93 -7.89 16.37
CA LEU A 107 4.66 -7.00 17.50
C LEU A 107 5.68 -5.87 17.52
N ALA A 108 5.19 -4.64 17.53
CA ALA A 108 6.03 -3.47 17.72
C ALA A 108 6.47 -3.33 19.19
N SER A 109 7.60 -2.67 19.42
CA SER A 109 8.12 -2.35 20.75
C SER A 109 7.49 -1.08 21.35
N HIS A 110 6.73 -0.33 20.56
CA HIS A 110 6.07 0.92 20.93
C HIS A 110 4.79 1.07 20.10
N ASP A 111 3.95 2.03 20.45
CA ASP A 111 2.75 2.34 19.68
C ASP A 111 3.12 2.81 18.28
N LEU A 112 2.44 2.25 17.29
CA LEU A 112 2.66 2.58 15.90
C LEU A 112 1.79 3.77 15.47
N GLU A 113 2.38 4.66 14.66
CA GLU A 113 1.64 5.68 13.93
C GLU A 113 1.36 5.15 12.50
N PRO A 114 0.15 4.60 12.24
CA PRO A 114 -0.13 3.90 10.99
C PRO A 114 0.06 4.76 9.73
N GLY A 115 -0.09 6.08 9.86
CA GLY A 115 0.09 7.05 8.79
C GLY A 115 1.51 7.09 8.22
N THR A 116 2.51 6.78 9.04
CA THR A 116 3.94 6.83 8.68
C THR A 116 4.49 5.50 8.17
N ILE A 117 3.70 4.42 8.28
CA ILE A 117 4.11 3.07 7.90
C ILE A 117 3.87 2.85 6.42
N GLY A 118 4.92 2.46 5.66
CA GLY A 118 4.80 2.11 4.24
C GLY A 118 4.07 3.18 3.42
N ARG A 119 3.41 2.75 2.35
CA ARG A 119 2.62 3.61 1.47
C ARG A 119 1.17 3.12 1.39
N PRO A 120 0.16 4.01 1.30
CA PRO A 120 -1.20 3.60 0.97
C PRO A 120 -1.27 3.14 -0.49
N GLN A 121 -2.35 2.50 -0.88
CA GLN A 121 -2.65 2.31 -2.29
C GLN A 121 -2.97 3.68 -2.90
N GLY A 122 -2.23 4.04 -3.95
CA GLY A 122 -2.54 5.21 -4.75
C GLY A 122 -3.69 4.96 -5.74
N THR A 123 -4.34 6.02 -6.18
CA THR A 123 -5.33 5.99 -7.25
C THR A 123 -4.81 6.81 -8.43
N LEU A 124 -4.79 6.21 -9.63
CA LEU A 124 -4.48 6.92 -10.86
C LEU A 124 -5.77 7.19 -11.62
N ALA A 125 -6.03 8.46 -11.90
CA ALA A 125 -7.12 8.87 -12.76
C ALA A 125 -6.56 9.46 -14.05
N VAL A 126 -7.00 8.94 -15.21
CA VAL A 126 -6.68 9.50 -16.52
C VAL A 126 -7.81 10.43 -16.94
N VAL A 127 -7.49 11.71 -17.12
CA VAL A 127 -8.50 12.76 -17.32
C VAL A 127 -8.26 13.47 -18.64
N GLY A 128 -9.30 13.51 -19.50
CA GLY A 128 -9.32 14.37 -20.68
C GLY A 128 -9.72 15.80 -20.32
N LEU A 129 -8.96 16.80 -20.81
CA LEU A 129 -9.19 18.21 -20.51
C LEU A 129 -10.14 18.92 -21.49
N GLY A 130 -10.62 18.21 -22.54
CA GLY A 130 -11.36 18.83 -23.62
C GLY A 130 -10.49 19.83 -24.44
N PRO A 131 -11.09 20.77 -25.16
CA PRO A 131 -10.32 21.72 -25.98
C PRO A 131 -9.65 22.86 -25.18
N GLY A 132 -9.54 22.73 -23.85
CA GLY A 132 -8.67 23.54 -23.02
C GLY A 132 -9.33 24.41 -21.95
N GLY A 133 -10.52 24.92 -22.15
CA GLY A 133 -11.16 25.80 -21.16
C GLY A 133 -11.90 25.04 -20.04
N PRO A 134 -12.01 25.62 -18.82
CA PRO A 134 -12.73 24.97 -17.71
C PRO A 134 -14.19 24.62 -18.03
N SER A 135 -14.86 25.42 -18.85
CA SER A 135 -16.25 25.21 -19.28
C SER A 135 -16.46 23.98 -20.17
N TRP A 136 -15.38 23.41 -20.72
CA TRP A 136 -15.42 22.21 -21.55
C TRP A 136 -15.10 20.92 -20.77
N ARG A 137 -14.78 21.04 -19.50
CA ARG A 137 -14.51 19.89 -18.66
C ARG A 137 -15.81 19.32 -18.10
N THR A 138 -15.89 17.99 -18.04
CA THR A 138 -16.99 17.36 -17.32
C THR A 138 -16.87 17.62 -15.81
N ALA A 139 -18.00 17.57 -15.10
CA ALA A 139 -18.00 17.72 -13.64
C ALA A 139 -17.13 16.66 -12.95
N GLU A 140 -17.09 15.44 -13.49
CA GLU A 140 -16.24 14.37 -13.00
C GLU A 140 -14.75 14.68 -13.20
N ALA A 141 -14.34 15.13 -14.38
CA ALA A 141 -12.97 15.56 -14.64
C ALA A 141 -12.53 16.67 -13.67
N GLN A 142 -13.41 17.64 -13.43
CA GLN A 142 -13.13 18.73 -12.50
C GLN A 142 -12.97 18.23 -11.06
N ARG A 143 -13.80 17.27 -10.62
CA ARG A 143 -13.72 16.64 -9.30
C ARG A 143 -12.41 15.86 -9.15
N LEU A 144 -12.07 14.98 -10.11
CA LEU A 144 -10.83 14.20 -10.07
C LEU A 144 -9.59 15.09 -10.04
N LEU A 145 -9.57 16.17 -10.82
CA LEU A 145 -8.48 17.16 -10.78
C LEU A 145 -8.40 17.88 -9.43
N ALA A 146 -9.54 18.16 -8.81
CA ALA A 146 -9.57 18.81 -7.50
C ALA A 146 -9.07 17.88 -6.37
N GLU A 147 -9.42 16.60 -6.43
CA GLU A 147 -9.05 15.58 -5.42
C GLU A 147 -7.60 15.07 -5.57
N ALA A 148 -7.02 15.15 -6.79
CA ALA A 148 -5.65 14.69 -7.03
C ALA A 148 -4.64 15.44 -6.16
N GLU A 149 -3.68 14.72 -5.59
CA GLU A 149 -2.54 15.29 -4.85
C GLU A 149 -1.40 15.66 -5.79
N GLU A 150 -1.22 14.87 -6.84
CA GLU A 150 -0.16 15.01 -7.84
C GLU A 150 -0.79 15.06 -9.24
N LEU A 151 -0.18 15.84 -10.13
CA LEU A 151 -0.58 15.98 -11.51
C LEU A 151 0.58 15.56 -12.41
N VAL A 152 0.28 14.68 -13.36
CA VAL A 152 1.26 14.12 -14.31
C VAL A 152 0.80 14.40 -15.72
N GLY A 153 1.65 14.93 -16.57
CA GLY A 153 1.30 15.16 -17.97
C GLY A 153 2.23 16.09 -18.70
N TYR A 154 1.85 16.43 -19.92
CA TYR A 154 2.56 17.41 -20.72
C TYR A 154 2.35 18.83 -20.16
N GLY A 155 3.43 19.62 -20.06
CA GLY A 155 3.42 20.94 -19.41
C GLY A 155 2.30 21.85 -19.87
N LEU A 156 2.07 21.94 -21.20
CA LEU A 156 0.96 22.73 -21.77
C LEU A 156 -0.41 22.30 -21.21
N TYR A 157 -0.64 20.97 -21.08
CA TYR A 157 -1.92 20.49 -20.54
C TYR A 157 -2.06 20.75 -19.05
N LEU A 158 -0.96 20.67 -18.31
CA LEU A 158 -0.94 21.02 -16.90
C LEU A 158 -1.21 22.51 -16.67
N ASP A 159 -0.74 23.37 -17.57
CA ASP A 159 -1.06 24.82 -17.53
C ASP A 159 -2.54 25.10 -17.83
N LEU A 160 -3.14 24.35 -18.75
CA LEU A 160 -4.56 24.46 -19.07
C LEU A 160 -5.47 24.07 -17.91
N ILE A 161 -5.00 23.31 -16.92
CA ILE A 161 -5.78 22.98 -15.72
C ILE A 161 -6.13 24.24 -14.93
N GLY A 162 -5.24 25.22 -14.89
CA GLY A 162 -5.47 26.51 -14.28
C GLY A 162 -5.47 26.47 -12.74
N PRO A 163 -6.36 27.23 -12.06
CA PRO A 163 -6.32 27.41 -10.60
C PRO A 163 -6.41 26.13 -9.78
N VAL A 164 -7.03 25.06 -10.31
CA VAL A 164 -7.17 23.75 -9.62
C VAL A 164 -5.82 23.06 -9.43
N ALA A 165 -4.81 23.40 -10.23
CA ALA A 165 -3.46 22.85 -10.09
C ALA A 165 -2.63 23.50 -8.97
N ARG A 166 -3.11 24.59 -8.35
CA ARG A 166 -2.34 25.31 -7.32
C ARG A 166 -2.10 24.44 -6.10
N GLY A 167 -0.83 24.40 -5.66
CA GLY A 167 -0.41 23.66 -4.48
C GLY A 167 -0.26 22.16 -4.67
N LYS A 168 -0.48 21.64 -5.88
CA LYS A 168 -0.29 20.23 -6.21
C LYS A 168 1.11 19.99 -6.78
N ALA A 169 1.68 18.82 -6.52
CA ALA A 169 2.92 18.40 -7.17
C ALA A 169 2.69 18.20 -8.67
N ARG A 170 3.63 18.67 -9.51
CA ARG A 170 3.56 18.58 -10.97
C ARG A 170 4.73 17.76 -11.50
N HIS A 171 4.41 16.77 -12.32
CA HIS A 171 5.38 15.93 -13.02
C HIS A 171 5.18 16.10 -14.52
N GLU A 172 6.11 16.81 -15.14
CA GLU A 172 6.03 17.16 -16.56
C GLU A 172 6.88 16.21 -17.41
N PHE A 173 6.32 15.77 -18.52
CA PHE A 173 7.01 14.99 -19.53
C PHE A 173 7.05 15.75 -20.85
N PRO A 174 8.17 15.70 -21.61
CA PRO A 174 8.20 16.21 -22.97
C PRO A 174 7.37 15.31 -23.91
N LEU A 175 6.84 15.89 -24.99
CA LEU A 175 6.19 15.10 -26.05
C LEU A 175 7.12 14.03 -26.60
N GLY A 176 6.62 12.80 -26.73
CA GLY A 176 7.37 11.66 -27.27
C GLY A 176 8.20 10.92 -26.21
N ALA A 177 7.94 11.15 -24.93
CA ALA A 177 8.55 10.44 -23.80
C ALA A 177 7.50 9.74 -22.91
N GLU A 178 6.34 9.42 -23.49
CA GLU A 178 5.25 8.71 -22.82
C GLU A 178 5.57 7.22 -22.58
#